data_97b31689870396c9f5541d652b155c33
#
_entry.id   97b31689870396c9f5541d652b155c33
#
_cell.length_a   1.000
_cell.length_b   1.000
_cell.length_c   1.000
_cell.angle_alpha   90.00
_cell.angle_beta   90.00
_cell.angle_gamma   90.00
#
_symmetry.space_group_name_H-M   'P 1'
#
loop_
_entity.id
_entity.type
_entity.pdbx_description
1 polymer ?
#
loop_
_entity_poly.entity_id
_entity_poly.type
_entity_poly.pdbx_seq_one_letter_code
_entity_poly.pdbx_strand_id
1 'polypeptide(L)'
;MTSTPQKKPRKSSTVVAKPVKKRAAKKPTLPPNPFVNEILDYVSSQKSKIAKVEALKEYRNDALVSILIWNFDETVISMIPEGDVPFTPNDSPQGTDHTSLRREQRNLYHFVKGGNDALNGIRRETMFIQMLEGLHPSEARIVILAKDGRLSEEYAITYEQVKEAYPDIQWGGRS
;
A
#
# COMPACT_ATOMS: atom_id res chain seq x y z
N MET A 1 34.04 -84.18 -12.80
CA MET A 1 34.28 -83.04 -13.71
C MET A 1 33.02 -82.18 -13.75
N THR A 2 32.90 -81.17 -12.96
CA THR A 2 31.73 -80.29 -12.85
C THR A 2 32.15 -78.87 -13.12
N SER A 3 31.74 -78.39 -14.28
CA SER A 3 31.96 -76.98 -14.67
C SER A 3 30.92 -76.07 -14.07
N THR A 4 31.37 -75.06 -13.29
CA THR A 4 30.54 -74.02 -12.75
C THR A 4 30.44 -72.88 -13.77
N PRO A 5 29.26 -72.35 -14.10
CA PRO A 5 29.13 -71.20 -14.98
C PRO A 5 29.35 -69.89 -14.23
N GLN A 6 30.28 -69.06 -14.73
CA GLN A 6 30.52 -67.71 -14.23
C GLN A 6 29.38 -66.76 -14.54
N LYS A 7 28.93 -66.05 -13.51
CA LYS A 7 27.89 -65.03 -13.55
C LYS A 7 28.52 -63.65 -13.98
N LYS A 8 28.10 -63.12 -15.13
CA LYS A 8 28.51 -61.79 -15.61
C LYS A 8 27.99 -60.68 -14.68
N PRO A 9 28.75 -59.60 -14.40
CA PRO A 9 28.26 -58.46 -13.59
C PRO A 9 27.28 -57.61 -14.39
N ARG A 10 26.16 -57.31 -13.74
CA ARG A 10 25.13 -56.35 -14.23
C ARG A 10 25.71 -54.93 -14.18
N LYS A 11 25.72 -54.23 -15.31
CA LYS A 11 26.02 -52.77 -15.39
C LYS A 11 24.87 -52.02 -14.66
N SER A 12 25.21 -51.32 -13.56
CA SER A 12 24.31 -50.39 -12.91
C SER A 12 24.22 -49.13 -13.78
N SER A 13 23.03 -48.88 -14.34
CA SER A 13 22.70 -47.64 -15.01
C SER A 13 22.42 -46.58 -13.94
N THR A 14 23.37 -45.67 -13.76
CA THR A 14 23.19 -44.48 -12.93
C THR A 14 22.18 -43.55 -13.62
N VAL A 15 20.97 -43.51 -13.13
CA VAL A 15 19.97 -42.53 -13.57
C VAL A 15 20.34 -41.20 -12.99
N VAL A 16 20.92 -40.32 -13.81
CA VAL A 16 21.18 -38.92 -13.47
C VAL A 16 19.83 -38.20 -13.40
N ALA A 17 19.38 -37.94 -12.20
CA ALA A 17 18.18 -37.13 -11.95
C ALA A 17 18.43 -35.70 -12.46
N LYS A 18 17.64 -35.28 -13.46
CA LYS A 18 17.64 -33.90 -13.94
C LYS A 18 17.21 -32.97 -12.81
N PRO A 19 17.86 -31.80 -12.60
CA PRO A 19 17.46 -30.87 -11.57
C PRO A 19 16.04 -30.35 -11.87
N VAL A 20 15.11 -30.61 -10.97
CA VAL A 20 13.77 -30.04 -10.99
C VAL A 20 13.93 -28.52 -10.79
N LYS A 21 13.70 -27.73 -11.84
CA LYS A 21 13.60 -26.29 -11.73
C LYS A 21 12.52 -25.97 -10.69
N LYS A 22 12.91 -25.47 -9.51
CA LYS A 22 11.97 -24.91 -8.54
C LYS A 22 11.17 -23.84 -9.27
N ARG A 23 9.87 -24.10 -9.48
CA ARG A 23 8.93 -23.06 -9.91
C ARG A 23 9.03 -21.94 -8.89
N ALA A 24 9.45 -20.74 -9.34
CA ALA A 24 9.40 -19.54 -8.52
C ALA A 24 7.95 -19.42 -8.00
N ALA A 25 7.78 -19.34 -6.70
CA ALA A 25 6.48 -19.09 -6.10
C ALA A 25 5.94 -17.80 -6.72
N LYS A 26 4.74 -17.85 -7.31
CA LYS A 26 4.07 -16.65 -7.82
C LYS A 26 3.97 -15.67 -6.65
N LYS A 27 4.53 -14.47 -6.80
CA LYS A 27 4.33 -13.39 -5.83
C LYS A 27 2.82 -13.23 -5.64
N PRO A 28 2.31 -13.12 -4.40
CA PRO A 28 0.91 -12.81 -4.18
C PRO A 28 0.61 -11.49 -4.90
N THR A 29 -0.30 -11.53 -5.85
CA THR A 29 -0.75 -10.34 -6.59
C THR A 29 -2.02 -9.84 -5.92
N LEU A 30 -2.09 -8.53 -5.70
CA LEU A 30 -3.30 -7.88 -5.21
C LEU A 30 -4.43 -7.96 -6.27
N PRO A 31 -5.70 -7.79 -5.86
CA PRO A 31 -6.82 -7.72 -6.79
C PRO A 31 -6.63 -6.58 -7.80
N PRO A 32 -7.39 -6.55 -8.92
CA PRO A 32 -7.21 -5.55 -9.99
C PRO A 32 -7.34 -4.09 -9.55
N ASN A 33 -8.16 -3.81 -8.54
CA ASN A 33 -8.36 -2.48 -7.97
C ASN A 33 -8.25 -2.54 -6.43
N PRO A 34 -7.03 -2.75 -5.91
CA PRO A 34 -6.87 -2.90 -4.47
C PRO A 34 -7.16 -1.57 -3.75
N PHE A 35 -7.64 -1.66 -2.52
CA PHE A 35 -7.70 -0.51 -1.63
C PHE A 35 -6.30 -0.01 -1.29
N VAL A 36 -6.21 1.25 -0.85
CA VAL A 36 -4.91 1.82 -0.49
C VAL A 36 -4.28 1.08 0.69
N ASN A 37 -5.07 0.63 1.67
CA ASN A 37 -4.55 -0.20 2.76
C ASN A 37 -3.98 -1.53 2.28
N GLU A 38 -4.62 -2.21 1.33
CA GLU A 38 -4.11 -3.48 0.78
C GLU A 38 -2.75 -3.28 0.09
N ILE A 39 -2.58 -2.14 -0.60
CA ILE A 39 -1.28 -1.79 -1.21
C ILE A 39 -0.22 -1.53 -0.13
N LEU A 40 -0.57 -0.74 0.90
CA LEU A 40 0.36 -0.42 1.99
C LEU A 40 0.75 -1.66 2.80
N ASP A 41 -0.19 -2.57 3.06
CA ASP A 41 0.06 -3.87 3.70
C ASP A 41 1.00 -4.73 2.85
N TYR A 42 0.74 -4.80 1.54
CA TYR A 42 1.58 -5.54 0.61
C TYR A 42 3.00 -4.98 0.57
N VAL A 43 3.16 -3.66 0.46
CA VAL A 43 4.48 -2.99 0.50
C VAL A 43 5.17 -3.26 1.82
N SER A 44 4.46 -3.16 2.94
CA SER A 44 5.01 -3.39 4.29
C SER A 44 5.51 -4.83 4.47
N SER A 45 4.85 -5.80 3.84
CA SER A 45 5.22 -7.22 3.88
C SER A 45 6.51 -7.54 3.11
N GLN A 46 6.98 -6.65 2.24
CA GLN A 46 8.19 -6.87 1.47
C GLN A 46 9.44 -6.78 2.36
N LYS A 47 10.36 -7.75 2.21
CA LYS A 47 11.52 -7.90 3.08
C LYS A 47 12.68 -6.95 2.79
N SER A 48 12.76 -6.41 1.58
CA SER A 48 13.87 -5.53 1.17
C SER A 48 13.37 -4.17 0.72
N LYS A 49 14.23 -3.14 0.87
CA LYS A 49 13.96 -1.79 0.38
C LYS A 49 13.61 -1.79 -1.12
N ILE A 50 14.39 -2.51 -1.93
CA ILE A 50 14.19 -2.61 -3.38
C ILE A 50 12.81 -3.18 -3.69
N ALA A 51 12.41 -4.28 -3.03
CA ALA A 51 11.10 -4.90 -3.25
C ALA A 51 9.95 -3.97 -2.82
N LYS A 52 10.12 -3.16 -1.78
CA LYS A 52 9.14 -2.14 -1.38
C LYS A 52 8.99 -1.05 -2.42
N VAL A 53 10.09 -0.53 -2.94
CA VAL A 53 10.11 0.49 -4.01
C VAL A 53 9.45 -0.05 -5.28
N GLU A 54 9.76 -1.28 -5.68
CA GLU A 54 9.12 -1.93 -6.83
C GLU A 54 7.62 -2.10 -6.62
N ALA A 55 7.19 -2.54 -5.45
CA ALA A 55 5.77 -2.68 -5.12
C ALA A 55 5.04 -1.33 -5.15
N LEU A 56 5.63 -0.26 -4.64
CA LEU A 56 5.07 1.09 -4.73
C LEU A 56 4.91 1.53 -6.20
N LYS A 57 5.89 1.25 -7.06
CA LYS A 57 5.82 1.55 -8.50
C LYS A 57 4.73 0.74 -9.20
N GLU A 58 4.64 -0.56 -8.90
CA GLU A 58 3.69 -1.49 -9.52
C GLU A 58 2.23 -1.10 -9.23
N TYR A 59 1.93 -0.72 -7.98
CA TYR A 59 0.57 -0.38 -7.54
C TYR A 59 0.31 1.13 -7.45
N ARG A 60 1.11 1.94 -8.13
CA ARG A 60 0.93 3.39 -8.16
C ARG A 60 -0.48 3.77 -8.63
N ASN A 61 -1.14 4.63 -7.86
CA ASN A 61 -2.39 5.29 -8.24
C ASN A 61 -2.49 6.65 -7.53
N ASP A 62 -3.37 7.51 -8.04
CA ASP A 62 -3.47 8.89 -7.56
C ASP A 62 -3.87 9.00 -6.08
N ALA A 63 -4.71 8.08 -5.59
CA ALA A 63 -5.09 8.06 -4.19
C ALA A 63 -3.90 7.73 -3.28
N LEU A 64 -3.13 6.70 -3.63
CA LEU A 64 -1.91 6.34 -2.91
C LEU A 64 -0.91 7.49 -2.90
N VAL A 65 -0.66 8.10 -4.07
CA VAL A 65 0.27 9.25 -4.20
C VAL A 65 -0.19 10.41 -3.33
N SER A 66 -1.48 10.77 -3.37
CA SER A 66 -2.02 11.87 -2.56
C SER A 66 -1.87 11.64 -1.06
N ILE A 67 -2.14 10.42 -0.59
CA ILE A 67 -1.98 10.02 0.81
C ILE A 67 -0.50 10.07 1.23
N LEU A 68 0.41 9.57 0.39
CA LEU A 68 1.83 9.58 0.70
C LEU A 68 2.41 10.99 0.72
N ILE A 69 1.95 11.87 -0.18
CA ILE A 69 2.33 13.29 -0.15
C ILE A 69 1.80 13.93 1.15
N TRP A 70 0.55 13.71 1.50
CA TRP A 70 -0.02 14.29 2.72
C TRP A 70 0.75 13.84 3.97
N ASN A 71 1.18 12.58 4.01
CA ASN A 71 1.91 12.04 5.15
C ASN A 71 3.37 12.50 5.23
N PHE A 72 4.08 12.57 4.11
CA PHE A 72 5.53 12.74 4.09
C PHE A 72 6.03 14.12 3.66
N ASP A 73 5.18 14.95 3.06
CA ASP A 73 5.57 16.31 2.68
C ASP A 73 5.30 17.28 3.82
N GLU A 74 6.34 17.71 4.50
CA GLU A 74 6.28 18.63 5.64
C GLU A 74 5.66 19.99 5.29
N THR A 75 5.60 20.35 4.00
CA THR A 75 4.96 21.59 3.54
C THR A 75 3.45 21.45 3.36
N VAL A 76 2.91 20.23 3.41
CA VAL A 76 1.46 19.97 3.44
C VAL A 76 0.96 20.13 4.87
N ILE A 77 0.31 21.24 5.14
CA ILE A 77 -0.24 21.54 6.47
C ILE A 77 -1.70 21.10 6.52
N SER A 78 -1.99 20.14 7.39
CA SER A 78 -3.37 19.70 7.64
C SER A 78 -4.18 20.82 8.31
N MET A 79 -5.40 21.05 7.83
CA MET A 79 -6.37 21.97 8.42
C MET A 79 -7.42 21.24 9.28
N ILE A 80 -7.23 19.94 9.49
CA ILE A 80 -8.00 19.12 10.41
C ILE A 80 -7.22 19.00 11.72
N PRO A 81 -7.86 19.10 12.89
CA PRO A 81 -7.20 18.93 14.18
C PRO A 81 -6.42 17.62 14.26
N GLU A 82 -5.27 17.66 14.93
CA GLU A 82 -4.45 16.48 15.19
C GLU A 82 -5.17 15.49 16.12
N GLY A 83 -4.87 14.21 15.96
CA GLY A 83 -5.41 13.15 16.78
C GLY A 83 -6.60 12.42 16.17
N ASP A 84 -7.25 11.61 16.99
CA ASP A 84 -8.38 10.80 16.56
C ASP A 84 -9.60 11.66 16.23
N VAL A 85 -10.28 11.27 15.15
CA VAL A 85 -11.49 11.94 14.68
C VAL A 85 -12.71 11.09 15.06
N PRO A 86 -13.69 11.64 15.78
CA PRO A 86 -14.92 10.92 16.10
C PRO A 86 -15.79 10.81 14.84
N PHE A 87 -15.98 9.60 14.34
CA PHE A 87 -16.87 9.28 13.23
C PHE A 87 -17.51 7.91 13.44
N THR A 88 -18.64 7.64 12.79
CA THR A 88 -19.27 6.32 12.80
C THR A 88 -18.69 5.47 11.69
N PRO A 89 -17.90 4.41 12.00
CA PRO A 89 -17.35 3.55 10.98
C PRO A 89 -18.43 2.92 10.11
N ASN A 90 -18.21 2.86 8.80
CA ASN A 90 -19.09 2.17 7.87
C ASN A 90 -19.01 0.65 8.13
N ASP A 91 -20.13 0.00 8.32
CA ASP A 91 -20.26 -1.45 8.56
C ASP A 91 -20.63 -2.24 7.29
N SER A 92 -20.68 -1.57 6.14
CA SER A 92 -20.97 -2.20 4.85
C SER A 92 -19.89 -3.24 4.51
N PRO A 93 -20.26 -4.36 3.87
CA PRO A 93 -19.27 -5.30 3.34
C PRO A 93 -18.31 -4.62 2.37
N GLN A 94 -17.05 -5.06 2.38
CA GLN A 94 -16.01 -4.52 1.50
C GLN A 94 -16.46 -4.51 0.03
N GLY A 95 -16.32 -3.37 -0.63
CA GLY A 95 -16.74 -3.17 -2.01
C GLY A 95 -18.18 -2.68 -2.19
N THR A 96 -18.96 -2.55 -1.10
CA THR A 96 -20.29 -1.94 -1.09
C THR A 96 -20.32 -0.59 -0.35
N ASP A 97 -19.15 -0.04 -0.06
CA ASP A 97 -18.96 1.25 0.60
C ASP A 97 -19.56 2.38 -0.24
N HIS A 98 -20.02 3.46 0.44
CA HIS A 98 -20.61 4.61 -0.23
C HIS A 98 -19.64 5.32 -1.17
N THR A 99 -18.34 5.34 -0.80
CA THR A 99 -17.26 5.91 -1.60
C THR A 99 -15.97 5.10 -1.43
N SER A 100 -14.91 5.50 -2.09
CA SER A 100 -13.57 4.93 -1.96
C SER A 100 -12.54 6.04 -1.98
N LEU A 101 -11.37 5.79 -1.41
CA LEU A 101 -10.29 6.77 -1.40
C LEU A 101 -9.85 7.16 -2.83
N ARG A 102 -10.00 6.26 -3.80
CA ARG A 102 -9.77 6.56 -5.23
C ARG A 102 -10.72 7.63 -5.79
N ARG A 103 -11.92 7.75 -5.25
CA ARG A 103 -12.88 8.81 -5.61
C ARG A 103 -12.62 10.06 -4.81
N GLU A 104 -12.41 9.92 -3.51
CA GLU A 104 -12.24 11.03 -2.56
C GLU A 104 -10.90 11.75 -2.70
N GLN A 105 -9.90 11.14 -3.33
CA GLN A 105 -8.58 11.77 -3.51
C GLN A 105 -8.66 13.18 -4.14
N ARG A 106 -9.69 13.44 -4.95
CA ARG A 106 -9.93 14.75 -5.57
C ARG A 106 -10.40 15.81 -4.59
N ASN A 107 -10.95 15.40 -3.46
CA ASN A 107 -11.51 16.26 -2.42
C ASN A 107 -10.52 16.51 -1.27
N LEU A 108 -9.39 15.81 -1.23
CA LEU A 108 -8.40 15.92 -0.14
C LEU A 108 -7.82 17.34 -0.01
N TYR A 109 -7.78 18.11 -1.10
CA TYR A 109 -7.30 19.49 -1.07
C TYR A 109 -8.12 20.42 -0.16
N HIS A 110 -9.40 20.06 0.15
CA HIS A 110 -10.22 20.83 1.09
C HIS A 110 -9.69 20.80 2.52
N PHE A 111 -8.87 19.81 2.85
CA PHE A 111 -8.39 19.54 4.20
C PHE A 111 -6.98 20.03 4.47
N VAL A 112 -6.32 20.60 3.48
CA VAL A 112 -4.95 21.12 3.58
C VAL A 112 -4.92 22.62 3.31
N LYS A 113 -3.97 23.31 3.94
CA LYS A 113 -3.76 24.76 3.76
C LYS A 113 -3.41 25.07 2.29
N GLY A 114 -3.96 26.17 1.78
CA GLY A 114 -3.77 26.57 0.38
C GLY A 114 -4.64 25.83 -0.63
N GLY A 115 -5.37 24.78 -0.22
CA GLY A 115 -6.28 24.06 -1.11
C GLY A 115 -7.64 24.73 -1.23
N ASN A 116 -8.32 24.95 -0.11
CA ASN A 116 -9.61 25.67 -0.05
C ASN A 116 -9.69 26.50 1.23
N ASP A 117 -9.01 27.62 1.25
CA ASP A 117 -8.94 28.49 2.44
C ASP A 117 -10.23 29.26 2.71
N ALA A 118 -11.12 29.37 1.72
CA ALA A 118 -12.46 29.98 1.89
C ALA A 118 -13.41 29.11 2.72
N LEU A 119 -13.12 27.83 2.88
CA LEU A 119 -13.94 26.90 3.65
C LEU A 119 -13.72 27.12 5.15
N ASN A 120 -14.80 27.39 5.91
CA ASN A 120 -14.68 27.56 7.36
C ASN A 120 -14.35 26.22 8.06
N GLY A 121 -13.74 26.29 9.26
CA GLY A 121 -13.27 25.14 10.01
C GLY A 121 -14.35 24.10 10.30
N ILE A 122 -15.51 24.53 10.81
CA ILE A 122 -16.63 23.62 11.16
C ILE A 122 -17.09 22.85 9.94
N ARG A 123 -17.27 23.53 8.80
CA ARG A 123 -17.71 22.87 7.56
C ARG A 123 -16.64 21.91 7.04
N ARG A 124 -15.36 22.26 7.16
CA ARG A 124 -14.23 21.40 6.78
C ARG A 124 -14.22 20.12 7.60
N GLU A 125 -14.34 20.23 8.93
CA GLU A 125 -14.41 19.07 9.83
C GLU A 125 -15.64 18.21 9.53
N THR A 126 -16.81 18.80 9.30
CA THR A 126 -18.02 18.06 8.92
C THR A 126 -17.83 17.29 7.62
N MET A 127 -17.24 17.92 6.60
CA MET A 127 -16.95 17.26 5.32
C MET A 127 -15.94 16.12 5.50
N PHE A 128 -14.94 16.31 6.36
CA PHE A 128 -13.95 15.28 6.66
C PHE A 128 -14.59 14.07 7.32
N ILE A 129 -15.42 14.28 8.34
CA ILE A 129 -16.17 13.21 9.02
C ILE A 129 -17.07 12.46 8.03
N GLN A 130 -17.84 13.18 7.20
CA GLN A 130 -18.69 12.57 6.18
C GLN A 130 -17.90 11.72 5.17
N MET A 131 -16.72 12.17 4.78
CA MET A 131 -15.83 11.39 3.93
C MET A 131 -15.38 10.09 4.63
N LEU A 132 -14.95 10.17 5.90
CA LEU A 132 -14.54 8.99 6.68
C LEU A 132 -15.67 7.98 6.84
N GLU A 133 -16.88 8.45 7.10
CA GLU A 133 -18.08 7.61 7.24
C GLU A 133 -18.52 6.93 5.94
N GLY A 134 -18.17 7.51 4.79
CA GLY A 134 -18.42 6.92 3.48
C GLY A 134 -17.37 5.90 3.04
N LEU A 135 -16.16 5.97 3.59
CA LEU A 135 -15.05 5.07 3.26
C LEU A 135 -15.15 3.73 4.00
N HIS A 136 -14.54 2.69 3.43
CA HIS A 136 -14.25 1.49 4.20
C HIS A 136 -13.39 1.84 5.42
N PRO A 137 -13.62 1.24 6.61
CA PRO A 137 -12.90 1.58 7.84
C PRO A 137 -11.38 1.54 7.71
N SER A 138 -10.83 0.61 6.92
CA SER A 138 -9.39 0.53 6.67
C SER A 138 -8.86 1.73 5.90
N GLU A 139 -9.60 2.24 4.90
CA GLU A 139 -9.20 3.44 4.15
C GLU A 139 -9.37 4.70 5.01
N ALA A 140 -10.44 4.78 5.82
CA ALA A 140 -10.64 5.87 6.77
C ALA A 140 -9.48 5.96 7.78
N ARG A 141 -9.00 4.82 8.29
CA ARG A 141 -7.83 4.75 9.19
C ARG A 141 -6.57 5.33 8.56
N ILE A 142 -6.32 5.02 7.27
CA ILE A 142 -5.18 5.56 6.53
C ILE A 142 -5.24 7.08 6.42
N VAL A 143 -6.41 7.64 6.14
CA VAL A 143 -6.59 9.10 6.04
C VAL A 143 -6.31 9.77 7.38
N ILE A 144 -6.77 9.19 8.49
CA ILE A 144 -6.50 9.70 9.83
C ILE A 144 -5.01 9.68 10.16
N LEU A 145 -4.31 8.61 9.83
CA LEU A 145 -2.86 8.53 10.02
C LEU A 145 -2.10 9.50 9.14
N ALA A 146 -2.49 9.61 7.86
CA ALA A 146 -1.80 10.47 6.90
C ALA A 146 -1.92 11.95 7.25
N LYS A 147 -3.08 12.40 7.74
CA LYS A 147 -3.27 13.81 8.13
C LYS A 147 -2.34 14.25 9.27
N ASP A 148 -1.89 13.30 10.09
CA ASP A 148 -0.99 13.52 11.24
C ASP A 148 0.46 13.09 10.96
N GLY A 149 0.78 12.66 9.74
CA GLY A 149 2.13 12.19 9.39
C GLY A 149 2.52 10.85 10.02
N ARG A 150 1.55 10.02 10.42
CA ARG A 150 1.73 8.84 11.28
C ARG A 150 1.61 7.50 10.55
N LEU A 151 1.61 7.48 9.21
CA LEU A 151 1.51 6.23 8.45
C LEU A 151 2.61 5.22 8.80
N SER A 152 3.82 5.71 9.10
CA SER A 152 4.96 4.85 9.44
C SER A 152 4.80 4.10 10.77
N GLU A 153 3.81 4.45 11.59
CA GLU A 153 3.51 3.72 12.83
C GLU A 153 2.83 2.37 12.55
N GLU A 154 2.03 2.28 11.50
CA GLU A 154 1.29 1.06 11.12
C GLU A 154 1.89 0.38 9.90
N TYR A 155 2.49 1.13 8.98
CA TYR A 155 3.04 0.62 7.72
C TYR A 155 4.55 0.83 7.67
N ALA A 156 5.29 -0.22 7.39
CA ALA A 156 6.76 -0.17 7.31
C ALA A 156 7.24 0.51 6.00
N ILE A 157 6.88 1.78 5.81
CA ILE A 157 7.20 2.62 4.65
C ILE A 157 7.90 3.89 5.14
N THR A 158 8.96 4.30 4.43
CA THR A 158 9.72 5.52 4.74
C THR A 158 9.66 6.53 3.60
N TYR A 159 9.92 7.79 3.93
CA TYR A 159 10.02 8.89 2.96
C TYR A 159 10.99 8.59 1.80
N GLU A 160 12.18 8.04 2.12
CA GLU A 160 13.20 7.71 1.12
C GLU A 160 12.71 6.64 0.13
N GLN A 161 11.92 5.66 0.59
CA GLN A 161 11.34 4.63 -0.27
C GLN A 161 10.32 5.23 -1.23
N VAL A 162 9.48 6.14 -0.73
CA VAL A 162 8.48 6.85 -1.55
C VAL A 162 9.16 7.76 -2.56
N LYS A 163 10.18 8.51 -2.15
CA LYS A 163 10.96 9.39 -3.02
C LYS A 163 11.67 8.63 -4.14
N GLU A 164 12.22 7.46 -3.82
CA GLU A 164 12.86 6.58 -4.81
C GLU A 164 11.83 5.93 -5.76
N ALA A 165 10.65 5.58 -5.24
CA ALA A 165 9.58 5.01 -6.06
C ALA A 165 8.98 6.03 -7.03
N TYR A 166 8.84 7.28 -6.59
CA TYR A 166 8.17 8.37 -7.32
C TYR A 166 9.07 9.59 -7.48
N PRO A 167 10.11 9.51 -8.33
CA PRO A 167 11.05 10.62 -8.54
C PRO A 167 10.43 11.84 -9.23
N ASP A 168 9.26 11.69 -9.81
CA ASP A 168 8.48 12.75 -10.46
C ASP A 168 7.72 13.63 -9.46
N ILE A 169 7.57 13.22 -8.20
CA ILE A 169 6.92 14.02 -7.18
C ILE A 169 7.86 15.15 -6.76
N GLN A 170 7.38 16.39 -6.90
CA GLN A 170 8.04 17.54 -6.31
C GLN A 170 7.66 17.64 -4.83
N TRP A 171 8.64 17.48 -3.97
CA TRP A 171 8.49 17.61 -2.53
C TRP A 171 8.73 19.05 -2.09
N GLY A 172 7.89 19.54 -1.19
CA GLY A 172 7.98 20.91 -0.70
C GLY A 172 7.21 21.93 -1.53
N GLY A 173 7.07 23.17 -0.98
CA GLY A 173 6.43 24.30 -1.67
C GLY A 173 4.93 24.20 -1.88
N ARG A 174 4.22 23.47 -1.01
CA ARG A 174 2.75 23.21 -1.11
C ARG A 174 1.92 24.06 -0.14
N SER A 175 2.53 24.85 0.73
CA SER A 175 1.85 25.72 1.71
C SER A 175 1.87 27.19 1.32
#